data_3bae2dc5acde5a96024a47d25a3ca9ab
#
_entry.id   3bae2dc5acde5a96024a47d25a3ca9ab
#
_cell.length_a   1.000
_cell.length_b   1.000
_cell.length_c   1.000
_cell.angle_alpha   90.00
_cell.angle_beta   90.00
_cell.angle_gamma   90.00
#
_symmetry.space_group_name_H-M   'P 1'
#
loop_
_entity.id
_entity.type
_entity.pdbx_description
1 polymer ?
#
loop_
_entity_poly.entity_id
_entity_poly.type
_entity_poly.pdbx_seq_one_letter_code
_entity_poly.pdbx_strand_id
1 'polypeptide(L)'
;MRTHINSGKKNKAYNIVKDALDIINKRTKKNPVQVLVTAVENTSPREETTRIKYGGIGYQVAVDISPQRRVDLSLGFLTRGTLQSAFKNRKSVAECLADELILASEEDSRSFALQKKEEKERVAKAAH
;
A
#
# COMPACT_ATOMS: atom_id res chain seq x y z
N MET A 1 -8.77 -1.93 5.13
CA MET A 1 -9.92 -1.48 4.32
C MET A 1 -11.05 -1.05 5.22
N ARG A 2 -11.25 0.23 5.33
CA ARG A 2 -12.37 0.77 6.11
C ARG A 2 -13.51 1.16 5.18
N THR A 3 -14.33 0.18 4.81
CA THR A 3 -15.60 0.43 4.17
C THR A 3 -16.69 -0.20 5.03
N HIS A 4 -17.89 0.35 5.02
CA HIS A 4 -19.00 -0.22 5.80
C HIS A 4 -19.25 -1.70 5.48
N ILE A 5 -19.06 -2.09 4.23
CA ILE A 5 -19.33 -3.44 3.76
C ILE A 5 -18.32 -4.45 4.32
N ASN A 6 -17.07 -4.04 4.49
CA ASN A 6 -15.97 -4.92 4.86
C ASN A 6 -15.49 -4.75 6.31
N SER A 7 -16.09 -3.83 7.06
CA SER A 7 -15.71 -3.59 8.45
C SER A 7 -16.06 -4.79 9.33
N GLY A 8 -15.14 -5.17 10.22
CA GLY A 8 -15.37 -6.26 11.18
C GLY A 8 -15.11 -7.66 10.66
N LYS A 9 -14.75 -7.82 9.40
CA LYS A 9 -14.50 -9.15 8.80
C LYS A 9 -13.03 -9.58 8.95
N LYS A 10 -12.55 -9.63 10.18
CA LYS A 10 -11.15 -9.92 10.50
C LYS A 10 -10.71 -11.32 10.05
N ASN A 11 -11.53 -12.34 10.32
CA ASN A 11 -11.19 -13.72 9.95
C ASN A 11 -11.10 -13.89 8.44
N LYS A 12 -12.01 -13.26 7.70
CA LYS A 12 -11.99 -13.28 6.24
C LYS A 12 -10.73 -12.61 5.70
N ALA A 13 -10.35 -11.47 6.26
CA ALA A 13 -9.12 -10.77 5.86
C ALA A 13 -7.87 -11.60 6.16
N TYR A 14 -7.83 -12.24 7.32
CA TYR A 14 -6.73 -13.13 7.69
C TYR A 14 -6.55 -14.27 6.67
N ASN A 15 -7.64 -14.91 6.28
CA ASN A 15 -7.59 -16.00 5.32
C ASN A 15 -7.17 -15.52 3.93
N ILE A 16 -7.58 -14.32 3.51
CA ILE A 16 -7.15 -13.72 2.25
C ILE A 16 -5.64 -13.51 2.23
N VAL A 17 -5.07 -12.97 3.31
CA VAL A 17 -3.62 -12.75 3.40
C VAL A 17 -2.87 -14.07 3.40
N LYS A 18 -3.35 -15.06 4.13
CA LYS A 18 -2.76 -16.39 4.17
C LYS A 18 -2.74 -17.03 2.78
N ASP A 19 -3.86 -16.99 2.08
CA ASP A 19 -3.96 -17.54 0.72
C ASP A 19 -3.05 -16.78 -0.25
N ALA A 20 -2.96 -15.46 -0.12
CA ALA A 20 -2.07 -14.64 -0.95
C ALA A 20 -0.61 -15.02 -0.74
N LEU A 21 -0.18 -15.24 0.49
CA LEU A 21 1.19 -15.66 0.79
C LEU A 21 1.49 -17.04 0.21
N ASP A 22 0.53 -17.96 0.26
CA ASP A 22 0.69 -19.28 -0.37
C ASP A 22 0.83 -19.16 -1.89
N ILE A 23 0.06 -18.30 -2.53
CA ILE A 23 0.16 -18.04 -3.97
C ILE A 23 1.53 -17.46 -4.33
N ILE A 24 2.04 -16.52 -3.55
CA ILE A 24 3.35 -15.93 -3.75
C ILE A 24 4.44 -17.00 -3.68
N ASN A 25 4.38 -17.87 -2.68
CA ASN A 25 5.33 -18.96 -2.52
C ASN A 25 5.35 -19.88 -3.74
N LYS A 26 4.18 -20.22 -4.27
CA LYS A 26 4.05 -21.10 -5.44
C LYS A 26 4.56 -20.44 -6.73
N ARG A 27 4.29 -19.15 -6.91
CA ARG A 27 4.67 -18.43 -8.14
C ARG A 27 6.14 -18.05 -8.18
N THR A 28 6.65 -17.50 -7.09
CA THR A 28 8.01 -16.94 -7.06
C THR A 28 9.04 -17.89 -6.49
N LYS A 29 8.59 -18.91 -5.75
CA LYS A 29 9.45 -19.85 -5.01
C LYS A 29 10.36 -19.15 -4.01
N LYS A 30 10.05 -17.92 -3.65
CA LYS A 30 10.74 -17.15 -2.62
C LYS A 30 9.94 -17.20 -1.32
N ASN A 31 10.61 -16.85 -0.21
CA ASN A 31 9.92 -16.73 1.07
C ASN A 31 8.85 -15.64 0.97
N PRO A 32 7.56 -15.95 1.13
CA PRO A 32 6.49 -14.96 0.96
C PRO A 32 6.57 -13.83 1.99
N VAL A 33 7.06 -14.09 3.19
CA VAL A 33 7.25 -13.04 4.21
C VAL A 33 8.30 -12.03 3.75
N GLN A 34 9.37 -12.49 3.11
CA GLN A 34 10.40 -11.60 2.57
C GLN A 34 9.84 -10.74 1.44
N VAL A 35 9.02 -11.31 0.56
CA VAL A 35 8.35 -10.57 -0.50
C VAL A 35 7.45 -9.48 0.09
N LEU A 36 6.68 -9.82 1.12
CA LEU A 36 5.83 -8.85 1.82
C LEU A 36 6.64 -7.71 2.43
N VAL A 37 7.72 -8.03 3.13
CA VAL A 37 8.58 -7.01 3.77
C VAL A 37 9.18 -6.09 2.71
N THR A 38 9.70 -6.65 1.62
CA THR A 38 10.26 -5.86 0.52
C THR A 38 9.20 -4.96 -0.11
N ALA A 39 7.98 -5.47 -0.32
CA ALA A 39 6.88 -4.68 -0.85
C ALA A 39 6.53 -3.51 0.05
N VAL A 40 6.47 -3.74 1.37
CA VAL A 40 6.20 -2.68 2.34
C VAL A 40 7.31 -1.62 2.32
N GLU A 41 8.57 -2.02 2.30
CA GLU A 41 9.70 -1.10 2.22
C GLU A 41 9.64 -0.24 0.95
N ASN A 42 9.38 -0.87 -0.19
CA ASN A 42 9.36 -0.18 -1.48
C ASN A 42 8.19 0.78 -1.62
N THR A 43 7.08 0.54 -0.96
CA THR A 43 5.86 1.35 -1.06
C THR A 43 5.68 2.34 0.08
N SER A 44 6.63 2.40 1.01
CA SER A 44 6.58 3.34 2.13
C SER A 44 7.05 4.73 1.70
N PRO A 45 6.19 5.76 1.71
CA PRO A 45 6.61 7.11 1.37
C PRO A 45 7.49 7.71 2.47
N ARG A 46 8.48 8.51 2.09
CA ARG A 46 9.39 9.14 3.05
C ARG A 46 8.92 10.50 3.51
N GLU A 47 8.20 11.22 2.66
CA GLU A 47 7.75 12.58 2.92
C GLU A 47 6.26 12.72 2.59
N GLU A 48 5.60 13.60 3.31
CA GLU A 48 4.22 13.99 3.03
C GLU A 48 4.04 15.47 3.31
N THR A 49 2.88 16.04 2.95
CA THR A 49 2.56 17.42 3.26
C THR A 49 1.67 17.49 4.48
N THR A 50 1.95 18.48 5.34
CA THR A 50 1.13 18.83 6.49
C THR A 50 0.66 20.27 6.33
N ARG A 51 -0.58 20.53 6.68
CA ARG A 51 -1.13 21.87 6.62
C ARG A 51 -0.87 22.60 7.93
N ILE A 52 -0.12 23.70 7.85
CA ILE A 52 0.16 24.56 8.99
C ILE A 52 -0.60 25.87 8.78
N LYS A 53 -1.31 26.34 9.81
CA LYS A 53 -2.03 27.62 9.80
C LYS A 53 -1.23 28.69 10.50
N TYR A 54 -0.94 29.77 9.78
CA TYR A 54 -0.37 30.99 10.34
C TYR A 54 -1.33 32.15 10.07
N GLY A 55 -1.86 32.75 11.12
CA GLY A 55 -2.73 33.92 11.00
C GLY A 55 -3.96 33.69 10.12
N GLY A 56 -4.55 32.51 10.14
CA GLY A 56 -5.72 32.16 9.35
C GLY A 56 -5.42 31.67 7.94
N ILE A 57 -4.17 31.75 7.48
CA ILE A 57 -3.75 31.25 6.18
C ILE A 57 -3.12 29.86 6.35
N GLY A 58 -3.57 28.89 5.56
CA GLY A 58 -3.03 27.53 5.57
C GLY A 58 -1.94 27.34 4.54
N TYR A 59 -0.80 26.82 4.97
CA TYR A 59 0.32 26.47 4.09
C TYR A 59 0.55 24.97 4.14
N GLN A 60 0.86 24.38 3.00
CA GLN A 60 1.31 22.99 2.96
C GLN A 60 2.83 22.95 3.04
N VAL A 61 3.33 22.19 4.01
CA VAL A 61 4.77 22.05 4.26
C VAL A 61 5.15 20.58 4.17
N ALA A 62 6.25 20.28 3.51
CA ALA A 62 6.79 18.93 3.45
C ALA A 62 7.38 18.54 4.80
N VAL A 63 7.01 17.36 5.29
CA VAL A 63 7.51 16.80 6.55
C VAL A 63 7.92 15.35 6.35
N ASP A 64 8.89 14.90 7.14
CA ASP A 64 9.28 13.50 7.14
C ASP A 64 8.21 12.66 7.83
N ILE A 65 7.99 11.45 7.32
CA ILE A 65 7.00 10.54 7.87
C ILE A 65 7.69 9.64 8.90
N SER A 66 7.07 9.48 10.08
CA SER A 66 7.58 8.58 11.11
C SER A 66 7.57 7.13 10.61
N PRO A 67 8.48 6.27 11.12
CA PRO A 67 8.55 4.88 10.66
C PRO A 67 7.24 4.10 10.78
N GLN A 68 6.51 4.28 11.88
CA GLN A 68 5.23 3.60 12.08
C GLN A 68 4.19 4.04 11.06
N ARG A 69 4.09 5.36 10.81
CA ARG A 69 3.15 5.87 9.83
C ARG A 69 3.52 5.43 8.41
N ARG A 70 4.81 5.28 8.11
CA ARG A 70 5.27 4.76 6.82
C ARG A 70 4.72 3.36 6.56
N VAL A 71 4.78 2.48 7.56
CA VAL A 71 4.22 1.13 7.45
C VAL A 71 2.70 1.19 7.27
N ASP A 72 2.01 2.01 8.05
CA ASP A 72 0.55 2.15 7.95
C ASP A 72 0.13 2.64 6.57
N LEU A 73 0.82 3.63 6.02
CA LEU A 73 0.53 4.15 4.69
C LEU A 73 0.78 3.11 3.60
N SER A 74 1.90 2.39 3.71
CA SER A 74 2.24 1.32 2.77
C SER A 74 1.17 0.24 2.74
N LEU A 75 0.76 -0.25 3.90
CA LEU A 75 -0.29 -1.26 4.01
C LEU A 75 -1.62 -0.74 3.45
N GLY A 76 -1.95 0.52 3.71
CA GLY A 76 -3.14 1.16 3.15
C GLY A 76 -3.11 1.21 1.62
N PHE A 77 -1.98 1.56 1.03
CA PHE A 77 -1.82 1.59 -0.43
C PHE A 77 -1.94 0.21 -1.05
N LEU A 78 -1.30 -0.78 -0.45
CA LEU A 78 -1.35 -2.17 -0.93
C LEU A 78 -2.78 -2.72 -0.89
N THR A 79 -3.51 -2.46 0.19
CA THR A 79 -4.89 -2.94 0.32
C THR A 79 -5.85 -2.24 -0.63
N ARG A 80 -5.69 -0.94 -0.84
CA ARG A 80 -6.51 -0.19 -1.81
C ARG A 80 -6.26 -0.67 -3.23
N GLY A 81 -5.01 -0.91 -3.59
CA GLY A 81 -4.65 -1.45 -4.91
C GLY A 81 -5.27 -2.82 -5.14
N THR A 82 -5.23 -3.67 -4.12
CA THR A 82 -5.86 -5.00 -4.17
C THR A 82 -7.37 -4.90 -4.37
N LEU A 83 -8.03 -4.05 -3.59
CA LEU A 83 -9.48 -3.88 -3.67
C LEU A 83 -9.90 -3.34 -5.04
N GLN A 84 -9.17 -2.38 -5.56
CA GLN A 84 -9.44 -1.81 -6.88
C GLN A 84 -9.28 -2.84 -7.99
N SER A 85 -8.24 -3.67 -7.90
CA SER A 85 -8.00 -4.74 -8.88
C SER A 85 -9.04 -5.86 -8.80
N ALA A 86 -9.53 -6.15 -7.60
CA ALA A 86 -10.50 -7.22 -7.38
C ALA A 86 -11.93 -6.83 -7.77
N PHE A 87 -12.22 -5.53 -7.88
CA PHE A 87 -13.56 -5.05 -8.16
C PHE A 87 -13.99 -5.47 -9.58
N LYS A 88 -15.10 -6.21 -9.67
CA LYS A 88 -15.64 -6.73 -10.93
C LYS A 88 -14.67 -7.57 -11.75
N ASN A 89 -13.66 -8.15 -11.11
CA ASN A 89 -12.71 -9.03 -11.76
C ASN A 89 -12.99 -10.48 -11.38
N ARG A 90 -12.69 -11.40 -12.29
CA ARG A 90 -12.82 -12.84 -12.05
C ARG A 90 -11.76 -13.39 -11.11
N LYS A 91 -10.65 -12.70 -10.94
CA LYS A 91 -9.61 -13.10 -10.01
C LYS A 91 -10.09 -12.93 -8.57
N SER A 92 -9.69 -13.86 -7.71
CA SER A 92 -9.99 -13.75 -6.29
C SER A 92 -9.20 -12.61 -5.66
N VAL A 93 -9.67 -12.11 -4.51
CA VAL A 93 -8.98 -11.06 -3.78
C VAL A 93 -7.57 -11.49 -3.38
N ALA A 94 -7.40 -12.76 -3.00
CA ALA A 94 -6.10 -13.31 -2.65
C ALA A 94 -5.11 -13.27 -3.83
N GLU A 95 -5.57 -13.60 -5.03
CA GLU A 95 -4.74 -13.51 -6.23
C GLU A 95 -4.36 -12.07 -6.55
N CYS A 96 -5.30 -11.13 -6.43
CA CYS A 96 -5.03 -9.72 -6.65
C CYS A 96 -4.02 -9.17 -5.62
N LEU A 97 -4.14 -9.56 -4.36
CA LEU A 97 -3.18 -9.18 -3.32
C LEU A 97 -1.81 -9.74 -3.61
N ALA A 98 -1.73 -11.01 -4.02
CA ALA A 98 -0.45 -11.63 -4.39
C ALA A 98 0.21 -10.89 -5.55
N ASP A 99 -0.56 -10.57 -6.60
CA ASP A 99 -0.06 -9.81 -7.75
C ASP A 99 0.49 -8.44 -7.33
N GLU A 100 -0.26 -7.71 -6.50
CA GLU A 100 0.16 -6.39 -6.02
C GLU A 100 1.44 -6.47 -5.18
N LEU A 101 1.55 -7.44 -4.28
CA LEU A 101 2.73 -7.64 -3.47
C LEU A 101 3.97 -7.99 -4.30
N ILE A 102 3.80 -8.85 -5.30
CA ILE A 102 4.89 -9.23 -6.20
C ILE A 102 5.37 -8.02 -7.01
N LEU A 103 4.44 -7.27 -7.60
CA LEU A 103 4.78 -6.07 -8.38
C LEU A 103 5.47 -5.02 -7.51
N ALA A 104 4.99 -4.81 -6.29
CA ALA A 104 5.59 -3.85 -5.36
C ALA A 104 6.99 -4.29 -4.94
N SER A 105 7.21 -5.58 -4.72
CA SER A 105 8.54 -6.10 -4.35
C SER A 105 9.55 -5.96 -5.47
N GLU A 106 9.10 -6.00 -6.72
CA GLU A 106 9.94 -5.86 -7.91
C GLU A 106 10.07 -4.40 -8.38
N GLU A 107 9.46 -3.46 -7.67
CA GLU A 107 9.41 -2.03 -8.03
C GLU A 107 8.84 -1.80 -9.44
N ASP A 108 7.86 -2.61 -9.83
CA ASP A 108 7.20 -2.49 -11.12
C ASP A 108 6.23 -1.30 -11.11
N SER A 109 6.30 -0.46 -12.14
CA SER A 109 5.45 0.73 -12.26
C SER A 109 3.94 0.41 -12.34
N ARG A 110 3.57 -0.84 -12.61
CA ARG A 110 2.18 -1.27 -12.62
C ARG A 110 1.58 -1.41 -11.22
N SER A 111 2.41 -1.37 -10.17
CA SER A 111 1.91 -1.43 -8.80
C SER A 111 1.17 -0.15 -8.43
N PHE A 112 -0.07 -0.29 -7.97
CA PHE A 112 -0.86 0.84 -7.47
C PHE A 112 -0.19 1.51 -6.26
N ALA A 113 0.35 0.69 -5.36
CA ALA A 113 1.00 1.19 -4.15
C ALA A 113 2.23 2.05 -4.47
N LEU A 114 3.04 1.63 -5.45
CA LEU A 114 4.19 2.41 -5.89
C LEU A 114 3.78 3.72 -6.54
N GLN A 115 2.73 3.71 -7.35
CA GLN A 115 2.20 4.94 -7.95
C GLN A 115 1.74 5.93 -6.88
N LYS A 116 1.06 5.45 -5.84
CA LYS A 116 0.59 6.29 -4.74
C LYS A 116 1.75 6.82 -3.89
N LYS A 117 2.76 6.00 -3.65
CA LYS A 117 3.98 6.44 -2.96
C LYS A 117 4.65 7.58 -3.73
N GLU A 118 4.86 7.40 -5.02
CA GLU A 118 5.51 8.39 -5.87
C GLU A 118 4.71 9.68 -5.97
N GLU A 119 3.39 9.58 -6.07
CA GLU A 119 2.50 10.74 -6.07
C GLU A 119 2.64 11.52 -4.76
N LYS A 120 2.63 10.84 -3.62
CA LYS A 120 2.75 11.48 -2.31
C LYS A 120 4.09 12.18 -2.13
N GLU A 121 5.17 11.54 -2.53
CA GLU A 121 6.51 12.12 -2.48
C GLU A 121 6.67 13.30 -3.45
N ARG A 122 6.05 13.21 -4.62
CA ARG A 122 6.07 14.30 -5.60
C ARG A 122 5.36 15.54 -5.08
N VAL A 123 4.19 15.37 -4.46
CA VAL A 123 3.46 16.48 -3.84
C VAL A 123 4.28 17.11 -2.72
N ALA A 124 4.92 16.31 -1.89
CA ALA A 124 5.77 16.80 -0.81
C ALA A 124 6.98 17.58 -1.37
N LYS A 125 7.59 17.07 -2.42
CA LYS A 125 8.72 17.73 -3.08
C LYS A 125 8.35 19.09 -3.66
N ALA A 126 7.14 19.19 -4.22
CA ALA A 126 6.63 20.45 -4.77
C ALA A 126 6.33 21.49 -3.69
N ALA A 127 6.14 21.07 -2.43
CA ALA A 127 5.86 21.96 -1.30
C ALA A 127 7.13 22.51 -0.62
N HIS A 128 8.32 22.12 -1.07
CA HIS A 128 9.59 22.65 -0.54
C HIS A 128 9.84 24.09 -0.93
#